data_0e7b3ba22331690d48347f1b72c20d5a
#
_entry.id   0e7b3ba22331690d48347f1b72c20d5a
#
_cell.length_a   1.000
_cell.length_b   1.000
_cell.length_c   1.000
_cell.angle_alpha   90.00
_cell.angle_beta   90.00
_cell.angle_gamma   90.00
#
_symmetry.space_group_name_H-M   'P 1'
#
loop_
_entity.id
_entity.type
_entity.pdbx_description
1 polymer ?
#
loop_
_entity_poly.entity_id
_entity_poly.type
_entity_poly.pdbx_seq_one_letter_code
_entity_poly.pdbx_strand_id
1 'polypeptide(L)'
;MKHLRYVTALLVAAFTVVAASAQDARLDRGARMAGMDIGVDKAVVTRHGGYVGLDMVLNLDSLELPANTRLVYRPCVKAAGTTLAMPGIVVNGRRQQIMYERGDTAGIGGGATVVRRRNGEPQTVSYKASVPLAANVYDYDIVIREDLCGCGDIYDGNEYLLRRRRKPAVAFLRPAAEARKLRHIDKTAYIDFPVNSTELYSDYRRNPSELDSIIRTINLVKADKNLHIRRIGIHGYASPEGSHAANERLARGRAVTLKDYVRRLVALDDTVFAVSHTAEDWDGLVDSINGGGIANRQAVLDIIADKTLGYDEREWKIKNAFPDDYRYMLDNWYPALRRSDYRISYVARPFSVDEARRIIRVKPQQLSLEEMFLVAQTYSPGSDEFNEVMDIAVRMFPDDPTANLNAACAHLDAGDADGAKPYLDKAGSGVQAKNALAAYYYLKGCDDKAASLFRQVAGEGLPEAAANLGNM
;
A
#
# COMPACT_ATOMS: atom_id res chain seq x y z
N MET A 1 18.90 -7.04 66.96
CA MET A 1 17.57 -7.57 67.28
C MET A 1 16.73 -7.52 66.03
N LYS A 2 16.29 -8.72 65.66
CA LYS A 2 15.28 -9.12 64.68
C LYS A 2 15.40 -8.53 63.25
N HIS A 3 16.04 -9.32 62.39
CA HIS A 3 15.92 -9.32 60.93
C HIS A 3 14.52 -9.75 60.52
N LEU A 4 13.88 -8.99 59.66
CA LEU A 4 12.67 -9.41 58.92
C LEU A 4 13.07 -9.65 57.46
N ARG A 5 13.11 -10.92 57.08
CA ARG A 5 13.31 -11.40 55.69
C ARG A 5 11.96 -11.34 54.99
N TYR A 6 11.87 -10.51 53.95
CA TYR A 6 10.77 -10.64 52.97
C TYR A 6 11.14 -11.66 51.90
N VAL A 7 10.40 -12.76 51.92
CA VAL A 7 10.40 -13.78 50.86
C VAL A 7 9.42 -13.29 49.80
N THR A 8 9.97 -12.88 48.67
CA THR A 8 9.19 -12.62 47.46
C THR A 8 8.91 -13.94 46.77
N ALA A 9 7.69 -14.42 46.85
CA ALA A 9 7.21 -15.58 46.09
C ALA A 9 6.99 -15.16 44.65
N LEU A 10 7.82 -15.59 43.71
CA LEU A 10 7.60 -15.55 42.27
C LEU A 10 6.55 -16.59 41.93
N LEU A 11 5.33 -16.14 41.63
CA LEU A 11 4.30 -16.95 40.97
C LEU A 11 4.67 -17.06 39.50
N VAL A 12 5.33 -18.13 39.10
CA VAL A 12 5.46 -18.56 37.73
C VAL A 12 4.12 -19.18 37.33
N ALA A 13 3.28 -18.39 36.67
CA ALA A 13 2.12 -18.92 35.97
C ALA A 13 2.62 -19.66 34.72
N ALA A 14 2.70 -21.00 34.84
CA ALA A 14 2.90 -21.87 33.69
C ALA A 14 1.62 -21.75 32.80
N PHE A 15 1.70 -20.96 31.75
CA PHE A 15 0.77 -21.07 30.63
C PHE A 15 1.09 -22.39 29.93
N THR A 16 0.34 -23.44 30.22
CA THR A 16 0.23 -24.60 29.35
C THR A 16 -0.43 -24.11 28.06
N VAL A 17 0.36 -23.81 27.03
CA VAL A 17 -0.10 -23.70 25.66
C VAL A 17 -0.62 -25.09 25.29
N VAL A 18 -1.92 -25.31 25.41
CA VAL A 18 -2.60 -26.36 24.67
C VAL A 18 -2.42 -25.97 23.19
N ALA A 19 -1.48 -26.61 22.54
CA ALA A 19 -1.40 -26.63 21.10
C ALA A 19 -2.69 -27.30 20.60
N ALA A 20 -3.74 -26.48 20.37
CA ALA A 20 -4.82 -26.88 19.51
C ALA A 20 -4.17 -27.10 18.16
N SER A 21 -3.98 -28.36 17.78
CA SER A 21 -3.64 -28.73 16.41
C SER A 21 -4.59 -28.00 15.50
N ALA A 22 -4.06 -27.05 14.69
CA ALA A 22 -4.80 -26.43 13.63
C ALA A 22 -5.23 -27.55 12.69
N GLN A 23 -6.42 -28.10 12.90
CA GLN A 23 -7.06 -28.97 11.94
C GLN A 23 -7.22 -28.13 10.69
N ASP A 24 -6.59 -28.60 9.63
CA ASP A 24 -6.68 -28.04 8.28
C ASP A 24 -8.13 -27.65 7.97
N ALA A 25 -8.38 -26.39 7.65
CA ALA A 25 -9.68 -25.89 7.22
C ALA A 25 -10.03 -26.35 5.79
N ARG A 26 -9.41 -27.40 5.28
CA ARG A 26 -9.94 -28.23 4.22
C ARG A 26 -10.95 -29.17 4.87
N LEU A 27 -12.22 -28.95 4.60
CA LEU A 27 -13.17 -30.04 4.69
C LEU A 27 -12.72 -31.04 3.62
N ASP A 28 -11.95 -32.05 4.03
CA ASP A 28 -11.63 -33.19 3.17
C ASP A 28 -12.92 -33.80 2.66
N ARG A 29 -12.88 -34.33 1.43
CA ARG A 29 -14.03 -35.06 0.86
C ARG A 29 -14.58 -36.04 1.88
N GLY A 30 -15.86 -35.82 2.29
CA GLY A 30 -16.51 -36.64 3.28
C GLY A 30 -16.28 -36.24 4.75
N ALA A 31 -15.70 -35.06 5.03
CA ALA A 31 -15.61 -34.55 6.39
C ALA A 31 -17.01 -34.37 6.98
N ARG A 32 -17.33 -35.11 8.03
CA ARG A 32 -18.57 -34.92 8.77
C ARG A 32 -18.36 -33.77 9.76
N MET A 33 -19.27 -32.79 9.73
CA MET A 33 -19.34 -31.87 10.84
C MET A 33 -19.76 -32.64 12.09
N ALA A 34 -19.07 -32.44 13.20
CA ALA A 34 -19.33 -33.21 14.43
C ALA A 34 -20.82 -33.15 14.81
N GLY A 35 -21.50 -34.29 14.78
CA GLY A 35 -22.91 -34.41 15.12
C GLY A 35 -23.89 -34.33 13.95
N MET A 36 -23.47 -34.02 12.71
CA MET A 36 -24.34 -34.06 11.52
C MET A 36 -24.32 -35.44 10.87
N ASP A 37 -25.49 -35.93 10.43
CA ASP A 37 -25.66 -37.16 9.68
C ASP A 37 -25.29 -37.03 8.20
N ILE A 38 -24.95 -35.82 7.73
CA ILE A 38 -24.54 -35.54 6.35
C ILE A 38 -23.08 -35.04 6.29
N GLY A 39 -22.41 -35.37 5.22
CA GLY A 39 -21.08 -34.85 4.92
C GLY A 39 -21.13 -33.53 4.15
N VAL A 40 -20.08 -32.74 4.25
CA VAL A 40 -19.86 -31.57 3.40
C VAL A 40 -18.59 -31.79 2.58
N ASP A 41 -18.76 -32.11 1.29
CA ASP A 41 -17.63 -32.40 0.41
C ASP A 41 -16.91 -31.15 -0.09
N LYS A 42 -17.63 -30.02 -0.12
CA LYS A 42 -17.12 -28.73 -0.53
C LYS A 42 -17.89 -27.61 0.17
N ALA A 43 -17.21 -26.62 0.67
CA ALA A 43 -17.82 -25.37 1.13
C ALA A 43 -16.92 -24.19 0.77
N VAL A 44 -17.40 -23.31 -0.10
CA VAL A 44 -16.72 -22.09 -0.50
C VAL A 44 -17.57 -20.91 -0.09
N VAL A 45 -16.99 -20.04 0.72
CA VAL A 45 -17.60 -18.78 1.14
C VAL A 45 -17.02 -17.65 0.32
N THR A 46 -17.87 -16.89 -0.33
CA THR A 46 -17.48 -15.71 -1.10
C THR A 46 -18.04 -14.46 -0.50
N ARG A 47 -17.30 -13.34 -0.61
CA ARG A 47 -17.77 -12.02 -0.24
C ARG A 47 -17.64 -11.09 -1.42
N HIS A 48 -18.75 -10.50 -1.84
CA HIS A 48 -18.74 -9.57 -2.96
C HIS A 48 -19.87 -8.54 -2.85
N GLY A 49 -19.54 -7.26 -2.99
CA GLY A 49 -20.52 -6.18 -3.17
C GLY A 49 -21.61 -6.07 -2.08
N GLY A 50 -21.28 -6.36 -0.82
CA GLY A 50 -22.25 -6.32 0.27
C GLY A 50 -23.12 -7.59 0.39
N TYR A 51 -22.66 -8.70 -0.20
CA TYR A 51 -23.30 -10.03 -0.09
C TYR A 51 -22.31 -11.07 0.40
N VAL A 52 -22.78 -12.03 1.17
CA VAL A 52 -22.08 -13.27 1.52
C VAL A 52 -22.71 -14.39 0.71
N GLY A 53 -21.90 -15.05 -0.12
CA GLY A 53 -22.29 -16.22 -0.90
C GLY A 53 -21.74 -17.51 -0.28
N LEU A 54 -22.51 -18.58 -0.39
CA LEU A 54 -22.13 -19.94 -0.02
C LEU A 54 -22.36 -20.88 -1.21
N ASP A 55 -21.29 -21.55 -1.63
CA ASP A 55 -21.32 -22.61 -2.65
C ASP A 55 -20.83 -23.89 -1.97
N MET A 56 -21.69 -24.87 -1.78
CA MET A 56 -21.34 -26.11 -1.10
C MET A 56 -21.91 -27.36 -1.78
N VAL A 57 -21.31 -28.48 -1.53
CA VAL A 57 -21.78 -29.80 -1.94
C VAL A 57 -21.97 -30.64 -0.68
N LEU A 58 -23.19 -31.04 -0.44
CA LEU A 58 -23.55 -31.92 0.67
C LEU A 58 -23.52 -33.36 0.19
N ASN A 59 -23.00 -34.24 1.05
CA ASN A 59 -22.97 -35.69 0.83
C ASN A 59 -23.99 -36.35 1.75
N LEU A 60 -24.95 -37.03 1.16
CA LEU A 60 -26.04 -37.69 1.86
C LEU A 60 -25.86 -39.21 2.02
N ASP A 61 -24.70 -39.75 1.64
CA ASP A 61 -24.50 -41.20 1.54
C ASP A 61 -24.80 -41.94 2.86
N SER A 62 -24.46 -41.34 3.97
CA SER A 62 -24.62 -41.89 5.32
C SER A 62 -26.00 -41.57 5.95
N LEU A 63 -26.79 -40.70 5.31
CA LEU A 63 -28.09 -40.32 5.84
C LEU A 63 -29.13 -41.41 5.55
N GLU A 64 -29.73 -41.99 6.59
CA GLU A 64 -30.90 -42.83 6.48
C GLU A 64 -32.13 -42.07 6.94
N LEU A 65 -33.07 -41.80 6.02
CA LEU A 65 -34.23 -41.00 6.32
C LEU A 65 -35.51 -41.86 6.19
N PRO A 66 -36.32 -41.95 7.28
CA PRO A 66 -37.64 -42.64 7.22
C PRO A 66 -38.54 -42.00 6.18
N ALA A 67 -39.45 -42.82 5.60
CA ALA A 67 -40.28 -42.38 4.50
C ALA A 67 -41.18 -41.17 4.82
N ASN A 68 -41.61 -41.02 6.08
CA ASN A 68 -42.47 -39.93 6.57
C ASN A 68 -41.73 -38.71 7.09
N THR A 69 -40.38 -38.70 7.07
CA THR A 69 -39.57 -37.66 7.68
C THR A 69 -39.17 -36.64 6.63
N ARG A 70 -39.16 -35.40 7.01
CA ARG A 70 -38.56 -34.25 6.30
C ARG A 70 -37.46 -33.68 7.16
N LEU A 71 -36.31 -33.43 6.57
CA LEU A 71 -35.18 -32.80 7.22
C LEU A 71 -34.87 -31.52 6.48
N VAL A 72 -34.71 -30.41 7.19
CA VAL A 72 -34.43 -29.12 6.64
C VAL A 72 -33.08 -28.62 7.16
N TYR A 73 -32.11 -28.43 6.27
CA TYR A 73 -30.85 -27.75 6.57
C TYR A 73 -30.94 -26.31 6.09
N ARG A 74 -30.74 -25.35 6.99
CA ARG A 74 -30.81 -23.93 6.68
C ARG A 74 -29.49 -23.25 7.00
N PRO A 75 -28.68 -22.94 5.99
CA PRO A 75 -27.48 -22.14 6.18
C PRO A 75 -27.87 -20.73 6.63
N CYS A 76 -27.14 -20.20 7.60
CA CYS A 76 -27.36 -18.86 8.15
C CYS A 76 -26.05 -18.14 8.32
N VAL A 77 -26.05 -16.82 8.13
CA VAL A 77 -24.96 -15.92 8.49
C VAL A 77 -25.31 -15.23 9.79
N LYS A 78 -24.48 -15.42 10.81
CA LYS A 78 -24.62 -14.76 12.13
C LYS A 78 -23.60 -13.64 12.25
N ALA A 79 -24.06 -12.42 12.33
CA ALA A 79 -23.21 -11.23 12.42
C ALA A 79 -23.84 -10.17 13.32
N ALA A 80 -23.06 -9.59 14.22
CA ALA A 80 -23.47 -8.48 15.09
C ALA A 80 -24.84 -8.69 15.79
N GLY A 81 -25.05 -9.92 16.30
CA GLY A 81 -26.31 -10.28 16.97
C GLY A 81 -27.50 -10.56 16.04
N THR A 82 -27.32 -10.43 14.72
CA THR A 82 -28.36 -10.71 13.72
C THR A 82 -28.09 -12.06 13.04
N THR A 83 -29.16 -12.78 12.71
CA THR A 83 -29.08 -14.02 11.92
C THR A 83 -29.78 -13.81 10.60
N LEU A 84 -29.05 -13.98 9.50
CA LEU A 84 -29.54 -13.87 8.13
C LEU A 84 -29.66 -15.29 7.56
N ALA A 85 -30.87 -15.75 7.32
CA ALA A 85 -31.12 -17.10 6.80
C ALA A 85 -31.02 -17.12 5.27
N MET A 86 -30.33 -18.12 4.74
CA MET A 86 -30.33 -18.46 3.31
C MET A 86 -31.49 -19.39 2.99
N PRO A 87 -31.85 -19.58 1.70
CA PRO A 87 -32.79 -20.60 1.29
C PRO A 87 -32.43 -21.98 1.87
N GLY A 88 -33.42 -22.74 2.31
CA GLY A 88 -33.21 -24.05 2.93
C GLY A 88 -32.84 -25.15 1.93
N ILE A 89 -32.24 -26.21 2.42
CA ILE A 89 -32.08 -27.48 1.71
C ILE A 89 -32.99 -28.48 2.40
N VAL A 90 -33.99 -28.95 1.66
CA VAL A 90 -35.01 -29.86 2.16
C VAL A 90 -34.76 -31.27 1.64
N VAL A 91 -34.50 -32.18 2.56
CA VAL A 91 -34.31 -33.60 2.24
C VAL A 91 -35.55 -34.37 2.67
N ASN A 92 -36.27 -34.89 1.70
CA ASN A 92 -37.51 -35.62 1.97
C ASN A 92 -37.30 -37.12 1.91
N GLY A 93 -37.89 -37.86 2.85
CA GLY A 93 -38.20 -39.27 2.69
C GLY A 93 -39.25 -39.50 1.63
N ARG A 94 -39.47 -40.77 1.22
CA ARG A 94 -40.32 -41.10 0.07
C ARG A 94 -41.74 -40.53 0.17
N ARG A 95 -42.43 -40.62 1.32
CA ARG A 95 -43.80 -40.09 1.48
C ARG A 95 -43.83 -38.56 1.49
N GLN A 96 -42.93 -37.96 2.17
CA GLN A 96 -42.80 -36.48 2.22
C GLN A 96 -42.55 -35.89 0.83
N GLN A 97 -41.78 -36.58 0.00
CA GLN A 97 -41.53 -36.14 -1.39
C GLN A 97 -42.83 -36.19 -2.21
N ILE A 98 -43.63 -37.28 -2.08
CA ILE A 98 -44.92 -37.38 -2.76
C ILE A 98 -45.91 -36.28 -2.29
N MET A 99 -45.91 -35.95 -1.00
CA MET A 99 -46.75 -34.86 -0.48
C MET A 99 -46.30 -33.50 -1.06
N TYR A 100 -45.01 -33.26 -1.10
CA TYR A 100 -44.43 -32.05 -1.72
C TYR A 100 -44.81 -31.95 -3.23
N GLU A 101 -44.69 -33.00 -3.97
CA GLU A 101 -45.08 -33.05 -5.39
C GLU A 101 -46.61 -32.86 -5.62
N ARG A 102 -47.42 -33.09 -4.59
CA ARG A 102 -48.88 -32.83 -4.56
C ARG A 102 -49.24 -31.44 -4.07
N GLY A 103 -48.21 -30.57 -3.79
CA GLY A 103 -48.42 -29.18 -3.39
C GLY A 103 -48.31 -28.90 -1.89
N ASP A 104 -47.93 -29.89 -1.09
CA ASP A 104 -47.65 -29.65 0.33
C ASP A 104 -46.28 -29.01 0.48
N THR A 105 -46.25 -27.69 0.56
CA THR A 105 -45.07 -26.87 0.77
C THR A 105 -44.94 -26.31 2.20
N ALA A 106 -45.72 -26.84 3.13
CA ALA A 106 -45.67 -26.38 4.51
C ALA A 106 -44.27 -26.51 5.13
N GLY A 107 -43.74 -25.43 5.70
CA GLY A 107 -42.41 -25.34 6.28
C GLY A 107 -41.25 -25.25 5.27
N ILE A 108 -41.54 -25.22 3.94
CA ILE A 108 -40.55 -25.04 2.90
C ILE A 108 -40.55 -23.57 2.51
N GLY A 109 -39.44 -22.85 2.88
CA GLY A 109 -39.28 -21.46 2.48
C GLY A 109 -39.06 -21.28 0.98
N GLY A 110 -39.36 -20.10 0.46
CA GLY A 110 -39.15 -19.77 -0.95
C GLY A 110 -37.66 -19.95 -1.35
N GLY A 111 -37.44 -20.49 -2.56
CA GLY A 111 -36.08 -20.72 -3.12
C GLY A 111 -35.35 -21.92 -2.53
N ALA A 112 -36.00 -22.76 -1.73
CA ALA A 112 -35.37 -23.94 -1.14
C ALA A 112 -34.98 -24.98 -2.22
N THR A 113 -33.85 -25.64 -2.00
CA THR A 113 -33.44 -26.82 -2.78
C THR A 113 -34.07 -28.06 -2.19
N VAL A 114 -35.01 -28.70 -2.91
CA VAL A 114 -35.75 -29.88 -2.44
C VAL A 114 -35.25 -31.13 -3.11
N VAL A 115 -34.87 -32.14 -2.33
CA VAL A 115 -34.38 -33.41 -2.81
C VAL A 115 -35.03 -34.59 -2.08
N ARG A 116 -35.27 -35.71 -2.79
CA ARG A 116 -35.67 -36.96 -2.17
C ARG A 116 -34.44 -37.77 -1.80
N ARG A 117 -34.32 -38.19 -0.52
CA ARG A 117 -33.30 -39.17 -0.10
C ARG A 117 -33.66 -40.58 -0.60
N ARG A 118 -32.67 -41.24 -1.18
CA ARG A 118 -32.72 -42.65 -1.54
C ARG A 118 -31.74 -43.41 -0.66
N ASN A 119 -32.28 -44.00 0.45
CA ASN A 119 -31.45 -44.70 1.42
C ASN A 119 -30.63 -45.80 0.74
N GLY A 120 -29.38 -45.95 1.10
CA GLY A 120 -28.44 -46.91 0.55
C GLY A 120 -27.83 -46.55 -0.82
N GLU A 121 -28.29 -45.44 -1.46
CA GLU A 121 -27.70 -44.98 -2.72
C GLU A 121 -26.76 -43.81 -2.48
N PRO A 122 -25.58 -43.74 -3.19
CA PRO A 122 -24.75 -42.54 -3.18
C PRO A 122 -25.51 -41.32 -3.69
N GLN A 123 -25.48 -40.22 -2.94
CA GLN A 123 -26.23 -39.01 -3.32
C GLN A 123 -25.56 -37.75 -2.80
N THR A 124 -25.35 -36.78 -3.70
CA THR A 124 -24.86 -35.46 -3.37
C THR A 124 -25.86 -34.36 -3.74
N VAL A 125 -25.80 -33.24 -3.06
CA VAL A 125 -26.64 -32.06 -3.31
C VAL A 125 -25.75 -30.84 -3.47
N SER A 126 -25.79 -30.24 -4.65
CA SER A 126 -25.17 -28.94 -4.89
C SER A 126 -26.07 -27.82 -4.41
N TYR A 127 -25.51 -26.89 -3.67
CA TYR A 127 -26.23 -25.76 -3.11
C TYR A 127 -25.46 -24.46 -3.34
N LYS A 128 -26.19 -23.43 -3.77
CA LYS A 128 -25.64 -22.10 -3.97
C LYS A 128 -26.64 -21.04 -3.57
N ALA A 129 -26.26 -20.20 -2.65
CA ALA A 129 -27.10 -19.09 -2.18
C ALA A 129 -26.26 -17.89 -1.73
N SER A 130 -26.92 -16.74 -1.55
CA SER A 130 -26.30 -15.54 -1.00
C SER A 130 -27.29 -14.75 -0.15
N VAL A 131 -26.77 -13.98 0.82
CA VAL A 131 -27.54 -13.03 1.64
C VAL A 131 -26.84 -11.69 1.68
N PRO A 132 -27.59 -10.58 1.79
CA PRO A 132 -26.99 -9.28 1.98
C PRO A 132 -26.32 -9.18 3.35
N LEU A 133 -25.11 -8.68 3.41
CA LEU A 133 -24.37 -8.34 4.63
C LEU A 133 -23.62 -7.05 4.38
N ALA A 134 -23.81 -6.05 5.24
CA ALA A 134 -23.21 -4.73 5.05
C ALA A 134 -21.69 -4.82 4.84
N ALA A 135 -21.14 -4.02 3.91
CA ALA A 135 -19.76 -4.13 3.45
C ALA A 135 -18.72 -3.98 4.57
N ASN A 136 -19.06 -3.23 5.62
CA ASN A 136 -18.21 -2.98 6.79
C ASN A 136 -18.29 -4.05 7.89
N VAL A 137 -19.08 -5.11 7.70
CA VAL A 137 -19.17 -6.23 8.66
C VAL A 137 -18.24 -7.34 8.23
N TYR A 138 -17.11 -7.51 8.92
CA TYR A 138 -16.08 -8.51 8.62
C TYR A 138 -16.17 -9.73 9.53
N ASP A 139 -16.74 -9.56 10.74
CA ASP A 139 -16.88 -10.60 11.74
C ASP A 139 -18.25 -11.29 11.63
N TYR A 140 -18.25 -12.53 11.16
CA TYR A 140 -19.46 -13.32 11.03
C TYR A 140 -19.16 -14.83 11.07
N ASP A 141 -20.16 -15.61 11.47
CA ASP A 141 -20.14 -17.05 11.44
C ASP A 141 -21.16 -17.55 10.39
N ILE A 142 -20.80 -18.57 9.64
CA ILE A 142 -21.72 -19.32 8.81
C ILE A 142 -22.04 -20.60 9.54
N VAL A 143 -23.30 -20.78 9.85
CA VAL A 143 -23.82 -21.95 10.56
C VAL A 143 -24.85 -22.65 9.70
N ILE A 144 -25.00 -23.97 9.90
CA ILE A 144 -26.12 -24.74 9.35
C ILE A 144 -27.02 -25.09 10.50
N ARG A 145 -28.29 -24.69 10.40
CA ARG A 145 -29.37 -25.09 11.31
C ARG A 145 -30.09 -26.28 10.73
N GLU A 146 -30.24 -27.32 11.54
CA GLU A 146 -30.96 -28.54 11.21
C GLU A 146 -32.33 -28.52 11.92
N ASP A 147 -33.41 -28.76 11.16
CA ASP A 147 -34.77 -28.87 11.65
C ASP A 147 -35.39 -30.18 11.15
N LEU A 148 -35.75 -31.03 12.10
CA LEU A 148 -36.29 -32.36 11.82
C LEU A 148 -37.80 -32.34 11.48
N CYS A 149 -38.51 -31.25 11.81
CA CYS A 149 -39.95 -31.21 11.63
C CYS A 149 -40.41 -30.34 10.48
N GLY A 150 -39.61 -29.39 10.02
CA GLY A 150 -40.02 -28.41 9.00
C GLY A 150 -41.17 -27.52 9.43
N CYS A 151 -41.39 -27.37 10.73
CA CYS A 151 -42.58 -26.75 11.32
C CYS A 151 -42.53 -25.22 11.39
N GLY A 152 -41.84 -24.54 10.49
CA GLY A 152 -41.94 -23.09 10.38
C GLY A 152 -41.01 -22.29 11.33
N ASP A 153 -41.53 -21.30 12.02
CA ASP A 153 -40.75 -20.22 12.65
C ASP A 153 -40.06 -20.57 13.99
N ILE A 154 -40.27 -21.74 14.55
CA ILE A 154 -39.64 -22.20 15.79
C ILE A 154 -38.56 -23.18 15.46
N TYR A 155 -37.29 -22.71 15.56
CA TYR A 155 -36.11 -23.55 15.45
C TYR A 155 -35.89 -24.33 16.75
N ASP A 156 -36.09 -25.65 16.71
CA ASP A 156 -35.82 -26.60 17.79
C ASP A 156 -34.93 -27.75 17.28
N GLY A 157 -33.74 -27.40 16.82
CA GLY A 157 -32.84 -28.35 16.23
C GLY A 157 -31.36 -28.04 16.54
N ASN A 158 -30.46 -28.76 15.88
CA ASN A 158 -29.04 -28.58 16.04
C ASN A 158 -28.51 -27.43 15.18
N GLU A 159 -27.50 -26.75 15.69
CA GLU A 159 -26.75 -25.73 14.93
C GLU A 159 -25.28 -26.13 14.80
N TYR A 160 -24.77 -26.14 13.59
CA TYR A 160 -23.40 -26.57 13.27
C TYR A 160 -22.62 -25.41 12.68
N LEU A 161 -21.43 -25.10 13.23
CA LEU A 161 -20.52 -24.10 12.69
C LEU A 161 -19.86 -24.64 11.42
N LEU A 162 -20.16 -24.03 10.27
CA LEU A 162 -19.54 -24.37 8.98
C LEU A 162 -18.24 -23.58 8.77
N ARG A 163 -18.26 -22.28 9.04
CA ARG A 163 -17.13 -21.40 8.83
C ARG A 163 -17.17 -20.20 9.77
N ARG A 164 -16.04 -19.86 10.33
CA ARG A 164 -15.84 -18.61 11.05
C ARG A 164 -15.09 -17.61 10.17
N ARG A 165 -15.51 -16.38 10.17
CA ARG A 165 -14.82 -15.29 9.50
C ARG A 165 -14.60 -14.17 10.49
N ARG A 166 -13.37 -13.71 10.60
CA ARG A 166 -12.97 -12.58 11.44
C ARG A 166 -12.15 -11.62 10.60
N LYS A 167 -12.16 -10.36 10.98
CA LYS A 167 -11.28 -9.35 10.40
C LYS A 167 -9.83 -9.81 10.55
N PRO A 168 -9.02 -9.82 9.49
CA PRO A 168 -7.64 -10.28 9.60
C PRO A 168 -6.82 -9.26 10.40
N ALA A 169 -6.01 -9.75 11.34
CA ALA A 169 -5.06 -8.93 12.08
C ALA A 169 -3.88 -8.57 11.18
N VAL A 170 -3.54 -7.29 11.14
CA VAL A 170 -2.39 -6.73 10.44
C VAL A 170 -1.34 -6.24 11.44
N ALA A 171 -0.06 -6.28 11.05
CA ALA A 171 1.05 -5.85 11.89
C ALA A 171 1.67 -4.58 11.33
N PHE A 172 1.49 -3.46 12.01
CA PHE A 172 2.17 -2.21 11.70
C PHE A 172 3.64 -2.28 12.13
N LEU A 173 4.52 -1.72 11.31
CA LEU A 173 5.95 -1.70 11.58
C LEU A 173 6.40 -0.29 11.97
N ARG A 174 7.01 -0.15 13.15
CA ARG A 174 7.61 1.12 13.54
C ARG A 174 8.82 1.41 12.64
N PRO A 175 8.86 2.56 11.95
CA PRO A 175 10.01 2.96 11.16
C PRO A 175 11.25 3.18 12.03
N ALA A 176 12.43 3.02 11.43
CA ALA A 176 13.67 3.35 12.10
C ALA A 176 13.76 4.86 12.39
N ALA A 177 14.30 5.20 13.54
CA ALA A 177 14.57 6.59 13.89
C ALA A 177 15.59 7.21 12.94
N GLU A 178 15.27 8.35 12.38
CA GLU A 178 16.18 9.11 11.53
C GLU A 178 17.13 9.96 12.40
N ALA A 179 18.40 9.57 12.46
CA ALA A 179 19.39 10.25 13.31
C ALA A 179 19.54 11.76 12.99
N ARG A 180 19.33 12.13 11.74
CA ARG A 180 19.37 13.53 11.29
C ARG A 180 18.43 13.70 10.10
N LYS A 181 17.42 14.54 10.23
CA LYS A 181 16.44 14.85 9.19
C LYS A 181 17.00 15.82 8.16
N LEU A 182 17.89 15.30 7.29
CA LEU A 182 18.45 16.08 6.18
C LEU A 182 17.41 16.11 5.03
N ARG A 183 17.07 17.32 4.62
CA ARG A 183 16.12 17.58 3.53
C ARG A 183 16.75 18.53 2.53
N HIS A 184 16.22 18.56 1.33
CA HIS A 184 16.69 19.49 0.29
C HIS A 184 15.51 20.00 -0.55
N ILE A 185 15.75 21.16 -1.12
CA ILE A 185 14.90 21.78 -2.13
C ILE A 185 15.76 21.96 -3.36
N ASP A 186 15.39 21.31 -4.45
CA ASP A 186 16.06 21.43 -5.75
C ASP A 186 15.20 22.30 -6.65
N LYS A 187 15.82 23.27 -7.29
CA LYS A 187 15.20 24.13 -8.31
C LYS A 187 16.18 24.53 -9.39
N THR A 188 15.63 24.88 -10.54
CA THR A 188 16.34 25.46 -11.68
C THR A 188 16.02 26.94 -11.80
N ALA A 189 17.03 27.73 -12.13
CA ALA A 189 16.91 29.15 -12.44
C ALA A 189 17.56 29.46 -13.81
N TYR A 190 16.87 30.24 -14.60
CA TYR A 190 17.32 30.64 -15.94
C TYR A 190 17.86 32.07 -15.91
N ILE A 191 19.07 32.22 -15.37
CA ILE A 191 19.72 33.53 -15.26
C ILE A 191 20.31 33.93 -16.61
N ASP A 192 19.86 35.05 -17.13
CA ASP A 192 20.37 35.62 -18.38
C ASP A 192 21.66 36.42 -18.15
N PHE A 193 22.68 36.11 -18.94
CA PHE A 193 23.94 36.84 -19.00
C PHE A 193 24.14 37.45 -20.39
N PRO A 194 24.85 38.58 -20.53
CA PRO A 194 25.29 39.05 -21.83
C PRO A 194 26.13 38.00 -22.56
N VAL A 195 26.16 38.08 -23.86
CA VAL A 195 26.93 37.14 -24.70
C VAL A 195 28.39 37.13 -24.26
N ASN A 196 28.98 35.93 -24.10
CA ASN A 196 30.35 35.68 -23.66
C ASN A 196 30.74 36.40 -22.33
N SER A 197 29.78 36.67 -21.46
CA SER A 197 29.96 37.34 -20.16
C SER A 197 29.55 36.45 -19.01
N THR A 198 30.21 36.70 -17.87
CA THR A 198 29.86 36.13 -16.56
C THR A 198 29.31 37.23 -15.62
N GLU A 199 29.14 38.45 -16.11
CA GLU A 199 28.63 39.58 -15.33
C GLU A 199 27.12 39.49 -15.20
N LEU A 200 26.61 39.59 -13.97
CA LEU A 200 25.19 39.47 -13.67
C LEU A 200 24.58 40.86 -13.48
N TYR A 201 23.61 41.18 -14.31
CA TYR A 201 22.78 42.37 -14.16
C TYR A 201 21.38 41.95 -13.67
N SER A 202 21.00 42.46 -12.49
CA SER A 202 19.78 42.03 -11.81
C SER A 202 18.49 42.44 -12.50
N ASP A 203 18.53 43.45 -13.37
CA ASP A 203 17.45 43.99 -14.15
C ASP A 203 17.40 43.52 -15.62
N TYR A 204 18.37 42.61 -15.99
CA TYR A 204 18.46 42.14 -17.36
C TYR A 204 17.48 40.99 -17.64
N ARG A 205 16.62 41.19 -18.65
CA ARG A 205 15.64 40.19 -19.15
C ARG A 205 14.81 39.54 -18.02
N ARG A 206 14.95 38.21 -17.79
CA ARG A 206 14.21 37.43 -16.79
C ARG A 206 14.82 37.51 -15.38
N ASN A 207 16.00 38.04 -15.23
CA ASN A 207 16.74 38.04 -13.97
C ASN A 207 15.94 38.54 -12.77
N PRO A 208 15.12 39.63 -12.84
CA PRO A 208 14.36 40.05 -11.66
C PRO A 208 13.49 38.96 -11.07
N SER A 209 12.77 38.22 -11.89
CA SER A 209 11.87 37.13 -11.43
C SER A 209 12.63 35.90 -10.95
N GLU A 210 13.70 35.50 -11.69
CA GLU A 210 14.50 34.34 -11.35
C GLU A 210 15.29 34.55 -10.03
N LEU A 211 15.94 35.69 -9.87
CA LEU A 211 16.68 36.04 -8.67
C LEU A 211 15.74 36.18 -7.45
N ASP A 212 14.58 36.79 -7.61
CA ASP A 212 13.58 36.87 -6.54
C ASP A 212 13.10 35.49 -6.12
N SER A 213 12.90 34.57 -7.07
CA SER A 213 12.52 33.18 -6.78
C SER A 213 13.58 32.45 -5.95
N ILE A 214 14.87 32.60 -6.28
CA ILE A 214 15.99 32.02 -5.50
C ILE A 214 15.99 32.59 -4.07
N ILE A 215 16.00 33.91 -3.95
CA ILE A 215 16.09 34.62 -2.67
C ILE A 215 14.90 34.28 -1.80
N ARG A 216 13.69 34.26 -2.35
CA ARG A 216 12.47 33.89 -1.64
C ARG A 216 12.51 32.47 -1.15
N THR A 217 13.00 31.51 -1.95
CA THR A 217 13.13 30.11 -1.55
C THR A 217 14.12 29.95 -0.39
N ILE A 218 15.26 30.62 -0.43
CA ILE A 218 16.25 30.57 0.67
C ILE A 218 15.69 31.20 1.94
N ASN A 219 15.06 32.38 1.81
CA ASN A 219 14.50 33.09 2.96
C ASN A 219 13.33 32.32 3.61
N LEU A 220 12.55 31.56 2.84
CA LEU A 220 11.50 30.70 3.37
C LEU A 220 12.08 29.66 4.34
N VAL A 221 13.19 29.01 3.97
CA VAL A 221 13.86 28.04 4.84
C VAL A 221 14.55 28.75 6.02
N LYS A 222 15.21 29.89 5.76
CA LYS A 222 15.93 30.66 6.79
C LYS A 222 15.01 31.22 7.88
N ALA A 223 13.79 31.63 7.50
CA ALA A 223 12.81 32.20 8.44
C ALA A 223 12.14 31.13 9.33
N ASP A 224 12.20 29.87 8.96
CA ASP A 224 11.60 28.79 9.75
C ASP A 224 12.54 28.37 10.89
N LYS A 225 12.19 28.68 12.13
CA LYS A 225 12.99 28.36 13.33
C LYS A 225 13.23 26.86 13.57
N ASN A 226 12.48 26.00 12.89
CA ASN A 226 12.63 24.56 13.00
C ASN A 226 13.68 24.01 12.01
N LEU A 227 14.13 24.85 11.06
CA LEU A 227 15.03 24.47 9.98
C LEU A 227 16.39 25.16 10.14
N HIS A 228 17.43 24.45 9.78
CA HIS A 228 18.78 25.00 9.76
C HIS A 228 19.45 24.69 8.42
N ILE A 229 19.76 25.73 7.64
CA ILE A 229 20.43 25.58 6.34
C ILE A 229 21.86 25.06 6.59
N ARG A 230 22.21 23.98 5.90
CA ARG A 230 23.52 23.33 5.96
C ARG A 230 24.38 23.66 4.76
N ARG A 231 23.76 23.74 3.59
CA ARG A 231 24.45 23.97 2.33
C ARG A 231 23.52 24.55 1.27
N ILE A 232 24.01 25.48 0.49
CA ILE A 232 23.38 25.96 -0.73
C ILE A 232 24.34 25.65 -1.88
N GLY A 233 23.99 24.64 -2.69
CA GLY A 233 24.72 24.29 -3.90
C GLY A 233 24.19 25.10 -5.07
N ILE A 234 25.09 25.68 -5.88
CA ILE A 234 24.73 26.32 -7.14
C ILE A 234 25.55 25.64 -8.23
N HIS A 235 24.87 25.07 -9.22
CA HIS A 235 25.48 24.38 -10.34
C HIS A 235 25.15 25.11 -11.64
N GLY A 236 26.19 25.62 -12.33
CA GLY A 236 26.02 26.33 -13.59
C GLY A 236 26.22 25.43 -14.79
N TYR A 237 25.41 25.62 -15.80
CA TYR A 237 25.51 24.94 -17.09
C TYR A 237 25.75 25.90 -18.23
N ALA A 238 26.49 25.47 -19.26
CA ALA A 238 26.47 26.07 -20.55
C ALA A 238 25.96 25.07 -21.62
N SER A 239 25.52 25.60 -22.75
CA SER A 239 25.08 24.78 -23.87
C SER A 239 26.29 24.29 -24.66
N PRO A 240 26.17 23.13 -25.37
CA PRO A 240 27.20 22.61 -26.25
C PRO A 240 27.42 23.44 -27.52
N GLU A 241 27.61 24.74 -27.37
CA GLU A 241 27.80 25.70 -28.46
C GLU A 241 29.12 26.44 -28.27
N GLY A 242 30.00 26.36 -29.25
CA GLY A 242 31.35 26.94 -29.16
C GLY A 242 32.35 26.04 -28.47
N SER A 243 33.56 26.56 -28.14
CA SER A 243 34.59 25.71 -27.59
C SER A 243 34.33 25.30 -26.14
N HIS A 244 34.64 24.06 -25.82
CA HIS A 244 34.51 23.48 -24.47
C HIS A 244 35.21 24.32 -23.41
N ALA A 245 36.45 24.81 -23.70
CA ALA A 245 37.21 25.67 -22.79
C ALA A 245 36.51 27.01 -22.49
N ALA A 246 35.84 27.60 -23.47
CA ALA A 246 35.08 28.82 -23.27
C ALA A 246 33.79 28.54 -22.45
N ASN A 247 33.12 27.45 -22.74
CA ASN A 247 31.92 26.98 -22.01
C ASN A 247 32.21 26.65 -20.54
N GLU A 248 33.35 26.01 -20.26
CA GLU A 248 33.80 25.74 -18.89
C GLU A 248 34.01 27.06 -18.10
N ARG A 249 34.71 28.02 -18.70
CA ARG A 249 34.93 29.35 -18.09
C ARG A 249 33.61 30.05 -17.83
N LEU A 250 32.70 30.03 -18.78
CA LEU A 250 31.37 30.68 -18.65
C LEU A 250 30.50 30.00 -17.63
N ALA A 251 30.36 28.69 -17.66
CA ALA A 251 29.54 27.95 -16.71
C ALA A 251 29.99 28.16 -15.25
N ARG A 252 31.31 28.03 -15.04
CA ARG A 252 31.94 28.27 -13.72
C ARG A 252 31.77 29.73 -13.25
N GLY A 253 32.12 30.68 -14.12
CA GLY A 253 32.08 32.11 -13.79
C GLY A 253 30.67 32.58 -13.48
N ARG A 254 29.66 32.18 -14.25
CA ARG A 254 28.25 32.48 -14.03
C ARG A 254 27.75 31.93 -12.70
N ALA A 255 28.09 30.68 -12.36
CA ALA A 255 27.72 30.06 -11.08
C ALA A 255 28.35 30.80 -9.89
N VAL A 256 29.63 31.22 -10.00
CA VAL A 256 30.30 32.01 -8.95
C VAL A 256 29.64 33.38 -8.79
N THR A 257 29.37 34.09 -9.88
CA THR A 257 28.73 35.40 -9.83
C THR A 257 27.32 35.33 -9.24
N LEU A 258 26.54 34.31 -9.63
CA LEU A 258 25.21 34.08 -9.03
C LEU A 258 25.33 33.78 -7.53
N LYS A 259 26.27 32.94 -7.11
CA LYS A 259 26.54 32.68 -5.68
C LYS A 259 26.83 33.98 -4.92
N ASP A 260 27.73 34.81 -5.44
CA ASP A 260 28.13 36.06 -4.78
C ASP A 260 26.99 37.07 -4.71
N TYR A 261 26.16 37.13 -5.72
CA TYR A 261 24.93 37.97 -5.72
C TYR A 261 23.94 37.51 -4.66
N VAL A 262 23.57 36.21 -4.67
CA VAL A 262 22.61 35.63 -3.72
C VAL A 262 23.11 35.75 -2.29
N ARG A 263 24.37 35.39 -2.02
CA ARG A 263 24.99 35.45 -0.70
C ARG A 263 24.84 36.83 -0.05
N ARG A 264 25.09 37.89 -0.79
CA ARG A 264 24.94 39.27 -0.28
C ARG A 264 23.52 39.61 0.17
N LEU A 265 22.51 39.13 -0.56
CA LEU A 265 21.13 39.45 -0.30
C LEU A 265 20.50 38.60 0.83
N VAL A 266 20.93 37.32 0.94
CA VAL A 266 20.39 36.44 1.99
C VAL A 266 21.15 36.51 3.28
N ALA A 267 22.27 37.23 3.34
CA ALA A 267 23.11 37.43 4.53
C ALA A 267 23.46 36.08 5.22
N LEU A 268 24.07 35.17 4.47
CA LEU A 268 24.61 33.89 4.96
C LEU A 268 26.12 33.86 4.78
N ASP A 269 26.79 33.06 5.60
CA ASP A 269 28.25 32.87 5.51
C ASP A 269 28.65 32.19 4.21
N ASP A 270 29.83 32.51 3.66
CA ASP A 270 30.33 31.92 2.42
C ASP A 270 30.53 30.39 2.51
N THR A 271 30.86 29.90 3.71
CA THR A 271 31.06 28.48 3.97
C THR A 271 29.80 27.62 3.75
N VAL A 272 28.62 28.25 3.76
CA VAL A 272 27.33 27.58 3.47
C VAL A 272 27.17 27.32 1.97
N PHE A 273 27.87 28.09 1.12
CA PHE A 273 27.74 27.99 -0.33
C PHE A 273 28.75 27.03 -0.94
N ALA A 274 28.32 26.32 -1.97
CA ALA A 274 29.16 25.51 -2.83
C ALA A 274 28.81 25.74 -4.29
N VAL A 275 29.82 25.84 -5.13
CA VAL A 275 29.68 26.05 -6.57
C VAL A 275 30.24 24.84 -7.31
N SER A 276 29.51 24.41 -8.31
CA SER A 276 29.95 23.43 -9.30
C SER A 276 29.45 23.85 -10.68
N HIS A 277 29.96 23.20 -11.72
CA HIS A 277 29.58 23.53 -13.09
C HIS A 277 29.70 22.32 -14.01
N THR A 278 28.95 22.36 -15.11
CA THR A 278 29.09 21.48 -16.27
C THR A 278 29.35 22.38 -17.48
N ALA A 279 30.49 22.17 -18.14
CA ALA A 279 30.89 23.00 -19.25
C ALA A 279 29.91 22.94 -20.42
N GLU A 280 29.35 21.78 -20.67
CA GLU A 280 28.39 21.52 -21.75
C GLU A 280 27.35 20.51 -21.30
N ASP A 281 26.08 20.93 -21.32
CA ASP A 281 24.94 20.11 -20.85
C ASP A 281 24.46 19.12 -21.92
N TRP A 282 25.33 18.16 -22.23
CA TRP A 282 25.01 17.10 -23.18
C TRP A 282 23.85 16.21 -22.68
N ASP A 283 23.75 15.97 -21.39
CA ASP A 283 22.67 15.17 -20.81
C ASP A 283 21.31 15.87 -21.00
N GLY A 284 21.24 17.17 -20.72
CA GLY A 284 20.04 17.97 -20.98
C GLY A 284 19.69 18.06 -22.47
N LEU A 285 20.70 18.02 -23.35
CA LEU A 285 20.47 17.94 -24.80
C LEU A 285 19.90 16.58 -25.19
N VAL A 286 20.41 15.48 -24.66
CA VAL A 286 19.89 14.13 -24.88
C VAL A 286 18.42 14.04 -24.43
N ASP A 287 18.07 14.60 -23.28
CA ASP A 287 16.69 14.64 -22.79
C ASP A 287 15.77 15.43 -23.75
N SER A 288 16.26 16.57 -24.26
CA SER A 288 15.52 17.37 -25.25
C SER A 288 15.31 16.62 -26.57
N ILE A 289 16.35 15.94 -27.06
CA ILE A 289 16.29 15.10 -28.26
C ILE A 289 15.29 13.94 -28.05
N ASN A 290 15.27 13.33 -26.87
CA ASN A 290 14.34 12.26 -26.52
C ASN A 290 12.87 12.71 -26.50
N GLY A 291 12.63 13.98 -26.23
CA GLY A 291 11.31 14.61 -26.37
C GLY A 291 10.81 14.77 -27.80
N GLY A 292 11.67 14.60 -28.81
CA GLY A 292 11.34 14.70 -30.24
C GLY A 292 11.55 16.12 -30.78
N GLY A 293 11.45 16.29 -32.11
CA GLY A 293 11.53 17.60 -32.78
C GLY A 293 12.61 17.72 -33.86
N ILE A 294 13.52 16.76 -34.00
CA ILE A 294 14.53 16.71 -35.06
C ILE A 294 14.39 15.45 -35.91
N ALA A 295 14.77 15.56 -37.19
CA ALA A 295 14.62 14.49 -38.17
C ALA A 295 15.62 13.34 -37.95
N ASN A 296 16.89 13.66 -37.67
CA ASN A 296 17.99 12.71 -37.58
C ASN A 296 18.28 12.30 -36.11
N ARG A 297 17.25 12.16 -35.30
CA ARG A 297 17.32 11.92 -33.87
C ARG A 297 18.35 10.87 -33.48
N GLN A 298 18.23 9.64 -34.03
CA GLN A 298 19.13 8.53 -33.63
C GLN A 298 20.58 8.79 -34.00
N ALA A 299 20.81 9.31 -35.19
CA ALA A 299 22.20 9.59 -35.65
C ALA A 299 22.86 10.71 -34.80
N VAL A 300 22.10 11.70 -34.35
CA VAL A 300 22.59 12.74 -33.41
C VAL A 300 22.89 12.13 -32.04
N LEU A 301 22.03 11.27 -31.51
CA LEU A 301 22.25 10.56 -30.25
C LEU A 301 23.47 9.64 -30.31
N ASP A 302 23.70 8.97 -31.44
CA ASP A 302 24.87 8.10 -31.65
C ASP A 302 26.19 8.91 -31.62
N ILE A 303 26.21 10.11 -32.23
CA ILE A 303 27.35 11.02 -32.14
C ILE A 303 27.60 11.48 -30.71
N ILE A 304 26.54 11.84 -29.97
CA ILE A 304 26.65 12.28 -28.57
C ILE A 304 27.19 11.14 -27.70
N ALA A 305 26.75 9.91 -27.94
CA ALA A 305 27.13 8.71 -27.18
C ALA A 305 28.54 8.23 -27.50
N ASP A 306 29.13 8.64 -28.63
CA ASP A 306 30.47 8.23 -29.05
C ASP A 306 31.54 8.84 -28.14
N LYS A 307 32.07 8.03 -27.22
CA LYS A 307 33.09 8.43 -26.26
C LYS A 307 34.48 8.61 -26.87
N THR A 308 34.66 8.24 -28.12
CA THR A 308 35.95 8.44 -28.83
C THR A 308 36.11 9.87 -29.33
N LEU A 309 34.99 10.61 -29.41
CA LEU A 309 34.97 12.01 -29.84
C LEU A 309 35.19 12.96 -28.66
N GLY A 310 36.01 13.99 -28.88
CA GLY A 310 36.07 15.13 -27.97
C GLY A 310 34.79 15.96 -28.00
N TYR A 311 34.61 16.85 -27.02
CA TYR A 311 33.39 17.67 -26.91
C TYR A 311 33.21 18.57 -28.14
N ASP A 312 34.21 19.35 -28.53
CA ASP A 312 34.17 20.22 -29.68
C ASP A 312 34.00 19.44 -31.01
N GLU A 313 34.52 18.20 -31.06
CA GLU A 313 34.39 17.33 -32.23
C GLU A 313 32.97 16.78 -32.39
N ARG A 314 32.29 16.49 -31.28
CA ARG A 314 30.87 16.09 -31.31
C ARG A 314 30.01 17.20 -31.89
N GLU A 315 30.15 18.44 -31.36
CA GLU A 315 29.45 19.60 -31.87
C GLU A 315 29.71 19.80 -33.37
N TRP A 316 30.95 19.76 -33.76
CA TRP A 316 31.37 19.93 -35.16
C TRP A 316 30.73 18.87 -36.08
N LYS A 317 30.75 17.60 -35.69
CA LYS A 317 30.10 16.52 -36.45
C LYS A 317 28.60 16.72 -36.59
N ILE A 318 27.89 17.05 -35.52
CA ILE A 318 26.45 17.28 -35.56
C ILE A 318 26.14 18.45 -36.49
N LYS A 319 26.87 19.58 -36.34
CA LYS A 319 26.66 20.79 -37.12
C LYS A 319 26.89 20.58 -38.63
N ASN A 320 27.88 19.78 -39.02
CA ASN A 320 28.18 19.56 -40.42
C ASN A 320 27.36 18.44 -41.05
N ALA A 321 27.06 17.37 -40.30
CA ALA A 321 26.26 16.27 -40.82
C ALA A 321 24.76 16.57 -40.86
N PHE A 322 24.25 17.36 -39.88
CA PHE A 322 22.82 17.64 -39.70
C PHE A 322 22.57 19.14 -39.45
N PRO A 323 22.86 20.01 -40.39
CA PRO A 323 22.83 21.47 -40.18
C PRO A 323 21.43 22.01 -39.84
N ASP A 324 20.38 21.43 -40.39
CA ASP A 324 19.00 21.87 -40.08
C ASP A 324 18.56 21.45 -38.67
N ASP A 325 18.92 20.22 -38.25
CA ASP A 325 18.65 19.75 -36.87
C ASP A 325 19.49 20.58 -35.88
N TYR A 326 20.75 20.88 -36.19
CA TYR A 326 21.63 21.72 -35.38
C TYR A 326 21.04 23.13 -35.20
N ARG A 327 20.53 23.76 -36.28
CA ARG A 327 19.86 25.06 -36.21
C ARG A 327 18.61 24.99 -35.33
N TYR A 328 17.80 23.94 -35.50
CA TYR A 328 16.63 23.73 -34.67
C TYR A 328 17.01 23.64 -33.17
N MET A 329 18.06 22.89 -32.81
CA MET A 329 18.57 22.77 -31.45
C MET A 329 19.07 24.12 -30.90
N LEU A 330 19.80 24.90 -31.69
CA LEU A 330 20.26 26.26 -31.32
C LEU A 330 19.10 27.18 -30.93
N ASP A 331 18.03 27.15 -31.73
CA ASP A 331 16.91 28.08 -31.58
C ASP A 331 15.95 27.63 -30.45
N ASN A 332 15.76 26.33 -30.27
CA ASN A 332 14.68 25.81 -29.41
C ASN A 332 15.18 25.21 -28.11
N TRP A 333 16.36 24.58 -28.06
CA TRP A 333 16.81 23.82 -26.89
C TRP A 333 18.01 24.43 -26.16
N TYR A 334 19.01 24.92 -26.87
CA TYR A 334 20.24 25.49 -26.28
C TYR A 334 19.99 26.64 -25.30
N PRO A 335 18.99 27.53 -25.50
CA PRO A 335 18.69 28.55 -24.49
C PRO A 335 18.30 27.98 -23.14
N ALA A 336 17.57 26.83 -23.10
CA ALA A 336 17.18 26.17 -21.86
C ALA A 336 18.33 25.41 -21.18
N LEU A 337 19.35 24.98 -21.96
CA LEU A 337 20.56 24.36 -21.40
C LEU A 337 21.49 25.35 -20.68
N ARG A 338 21.32 26.65 -20.90
CA ARG A 338 22.07 27.71 -20.21
C ARG A 338 21.33 28.09 -18.92
N ARG A 339 21.42 27.22 -17.91
CA ARG A 339 20.71 27.36 -16.65
C ARG A 339 21.63 27.26 -15.43
N SER A 340 21.10 27.55 -14.29
CA SER A 340 21.71 27.28 -13.00
C SER A 340 20.78 26.51 -12.12
N ASP A 341 21.16 25.30 -11.71
CA ASP A 341 20.40 24.54 -10.73
C ASP A 341 20.88 24.95 -9.33
N TYR A 342 19.94 25.05 -8.38
CA TYR A 342 20.33 25.29 -7.00
C TYR A 342 19.63 24.32 -6.05
N ARG A 343 20.41 23.88 -5.05
CA ARG A 343 19.97 22.95 -4.01
C ARG A 343 20.16 23.60 -2.65
N ILE A 344 19.09 23.70 -1.89
CA ILE A 344 19.13 24.14 -0.49
C ILE A 344 19.03 22.89 0.38
N SER A 345 20.14 22.51 1.01
CA SER A 345 20.15 21.40 1.99
C SER A 345 20.00 21.97 3.41
N TYR A 346 19.03 21.45 4.13
CA TYR A 346 18.73 21.89 5.50
C TYR A 346 18.43 20.70 6.40
N VAL A 347 18.57 20.92 7.72
CA VAL A 347 18.20 19.96 8.75
C VAL A 347 16.98 20.49 9.48
N ALA A 348 15.94 19.65 9.60
CA ALA A 348 14.83 19.90 10.52
C ALA A 348 15.18 19.37 11.90
N ARG A 349 14.83 20.10 12.96
CA ARG A 349 15.02 19.60 14.32
C ARG A 349 14.08 18.42 14.63
N PRO A 350 14.39 17.61 15.64
CA PRO A 350 13.43 16.64 16.16
C PRO A 350 12.19 17.35 16.72
N PHE A 351 11.03 16.69 16.61
CA PHE A 351 9.76 17.16 17.17
C PHE A 351 9.27 16.19 18.25
N SER A 352 8.67 16.72 19.30
CA SER A 352 7.84 15.90 20.20
C SER A 352 6.58 15.44 19.46
N VAL A 353 5.91 14.40 19.97
CA VAL A 353 4.67 13.87 19.36
C VAL A 353 3.59 14.96 19.27
N ASP A 354 3.46 15.80 20.31
CA ASP A 354 2.49 16.91 20.33
C ASP A 354 2.81 18.00 19.30
N GLU A 355 4.08 18.30 19.08
CA GLU A 355 4.51 19.23 18.04
C GLU A 355 4.27 18.63 16.65
N ALA A 356 4.67 17.37 16.44
CA ALA A 356 4.49 16.65 15.20
C ALA A 356 2.99 16.56 14.82
N ARG A 357 2.11 16.28 15.79
CA ARG A 357 0.66 16.26 15.60
C ARG A 357 0.09 17.60 15.11
N ARG A 358 0.67 18.73 15.55
CA ARG A 358 0.23 20.06 15.09
C ARG A 358 0.68 20.40 13.69
N ILE A 359 1.86 19.92 13.29
CA ILE A 359 2.46 20.31 12.00
C ILE A 359 2.26 19.31 10.87
N ILE A 360 1.84 18.08 11.17
CA ILE A 360 1.75 17.00 10.16
C ILE A 360 0.84 17.36 8.98
N ARG A 361 -0.22 18.12 9.21
CA ARG A 361 -1.16 18.56 8.15
C ARG A 361 -0.70 19.82 7.40
N VAL A 362 0.26 20.56 7.98
CA VAL A 362 0.69 21.87 7.43
C VAL A 362 2.07 21.81 6.82
N LYS A 363 3.00 21.10 7.47
CA LYS A 363 4.40 20.97 7.08
C LYS A 363 4.91 19.53 7.26
N PRO A 364 4.26 18.52 6.68
CA PRO A 364 4.66 17.11 6.87
C PRO A 364 6.11 16.85 6.45
N GLN A 365 6.65 17.59 5.48
CA GLN A 365 8.02 17.45 4.99
C GLN A 365 9.09 17.72 6.07
N GLN A 366 8.72 18.31 7.20
CA GLN A 366 9.64 18.54 8.33
C GLN A 366 9.74 17.35 9.28
N LEU A 367 8.81 16.40 9.17
CA LEU A 367 8.76 15.21 10.01
C LEU A 367 9.58 14.05 9.42
N SER A 368 10.07 13.20 10.30
CA SER A 368 10.55 11.88 9.92
C SER A 368 9.37 10.90 9.80
N LEU A 369 9.60 9.78 9.10
CA LEU A 369 8.60 8.73 9.01
C LEU A 369 8.25 8.16 10.40
N GLU A 370 9.25 8.03 11.30
CA GLU A 370 9.02 7.60 12.67
C GLU A 370 8.15 8.59 13.45
N GLU A 371 8.41 9.91 13.34
CA GLU A 371 7.58 10.93 13.99
C GLU A 371 6.13 10.88 13.49
N MET A 372 5.91 10.66 12.21
CA MET A 372 4.55 10.46 11.65
C MET A 372 3.89 9.20 12.22
N PHE A 373 4.64 8.09 12.31
CA PHE A 373 4.15 6.85 12.91
C PHE A 373 3.76 7.06 14.38
N LEU A 374 4.58 7.75 15.16
CA LEU A 374 4.27 8.07 16.56
C LEU A 374 3.02 8.95 16.69
N VAL A 375 2.79 9.88 15.76
CA VAL A 375 1.53 10.65 15.70
C VAL A 375 0.34 9.71 15.43
N ALA A 376 0.45 8.79 14.47
CA ALA A 376 -0.61 7.82 14.22
C ALA A 376 -0.98 7.01 15.46
N GLN A 377 0.02 6.58 16.24
CA GLN A 377 -0.19 5.83 17.49
C GLN A 377 -0.93 6.61 18.59
N THR A 378 -1.16 7.92 18.43
CA THR A 378 -2.00 8.71 19.35
C THR A 378 -3.50 8.58 19.05
N TYR A 379 -3.86 7.97 17.93
CA TYR A 379 -5.23 7.70 17.51
C TYR A 379 -5.55 6.21 17.63
N SER A 380 -6.82 5.89 17.69
CA SER A 380 -7.26 4.49 17.66
C SER A 380 -6.93 3.87 16.29
N PRO A 381 -6.31 2.68 16.22
CA PRO A 381 -6.09 1.99 14.97
C PRO A 381 -7.38 1.88 14.14
N GLY A 382 -7.31 2.20 12.86
CA GLY A 382 -8.46 2.18 11.94
C GLY A 382 -9.40 3.39 12.03
N SER A 383 -9.13 4.37 12.92
CA SER A 383 -9.87 5.65 12.88
C SER A 383 -9.49 6.48 11.64
N ASP A 384 -10.35 7.41 11.27
CA ASP A 384 -10.10 8.29 10.12
C ASP A 384 -8.80 9.09 10.29
N GLU A 385 -8.52 9.56 11.52
CA GLU A 385 -7.29 10.29 11.83
C GLU A 385 -6.05 9.40 11.75
N PHE A 386 -6.14 8.14 12.20
CA PHE A 386 -5.06 7.18 12.07
C PHE A 386 -4.73 6.94 10.59
N ASN A 387 -5.75 6.67 9.79
CA ASN A 387 -5.61 6.39 8.36
C ASN A 387 -5.09 7.62 7.60
N GLU A 388 -5.58 8.83 7.92
CA GLU A 388 -5.08 10.08 7.34
C GLU A 388 -3.58 10.25 7.56
N VAL A 389 -3.09 9.96 8.77
CA VAL A 389 -1.65 10.07 9.08
C VAL A 389 -0.83 9.05 8.28
N MET A 390 -1.32 7.81 8.12
CA MET A 390 -0.64 6.80 7.30
C MET A 390 -0.60 7.21 5.82
N ASP A 391 -1.66 7.82 5.31
CA ASP A 391 -1.72 8.37 3.95
C ASP A 391 -0.75 9.55 3.75
N ILE A 392 -0.63 10.42 4.75
CA ILE A 392 0.36 11.50 4.69
C ILE A 392 1.77 10.91 4.68
N ALA A 393 2.04 9.92 5.53
CA ALA A 393 3.35 9.28 5.65
C ALA A 393 3.80 8.65 4.31
N VAL A 394 2.93 7.88 3.66
CA VAL A 394 3.28 7.25 2.38
C VAL A 394 3.42 8.25 1.23
N ARG A 395 2.68 9.38 1.26
CA ARG A 395 2.85 10.46 0.28
C ARG A 395 4.18 11.20 0.46
N MET A 396 4.67 11.32 1.70
CA MET A 396 5.96 11.94 1.99
C MET A 396 7.14 11.00 1.71
N PHE A 397 6.92 9.69 1.85
CA PHE A 397 7.92 8.64 1.65
C PHE A 397 7.42 7.55 0.70
N PRO A 398 7.15 7.87 -0.60
CA PRO A 398 6.43 6.99 -1.52
C PRO A 398 7.19 5.70 -1.90
N ASP A 399 8.50 5.69 -1.71
CA ASP A 399 9.36 4.55 -2.03
C ASP A 399 9.92 3.85 -0.79
N ASP A 400 9.54 4.31 0.42
CA ASP A 400 9.94 3.64 1.66
C ASP A 400 9.07 2.39 1.91
N PRO A 401 9.68 1.20 2.06
CA PRO A 401 8.92 -0.04 2.25
C PRO A 401 8.06 -0.04 3.52
N THR A 402 8.53 0.61 4.60
CA THR A 402 7.80 0.65 5.87
C THR A 402 6.59 1.58 5.77
N ALA A 403 6.73 2.73 5.10
CA ALA A 403 5.61 3.63 4.83
C ALA A 403 4.52 2.92 4.00
N ASN A 404 4.94 2.23 2.94
CA ASN A 404 4.04 1.47 2.08
C ASN A 404 3.37 0.30 2.84
N LEU A 405 4.14 -0.44 3.66
CA LEU A 405 3.57 -1.50 4.51
C LEU A 405 2.48 -0.96 5.44
N ASN A 406 2.76 0.13 6.15
CA ASN A 406 1.82 0.70 7.11
C ASN A 406 0.56 1.26 6.43
N ALA A 407 0.70 1.89 5.26
CA ALA A 407 -0.45 2.31 4.45
C ALA A 407 -1.28 1.10 3.98
N ALA A 408 -0.63 0.04 3.49
CA ALA A 408 -1.31 -1.19 3.13
C ALA A 408 -2.06 -1.79 4.32
N CYS A 409 -1.44 -1.84 5.50
CA CYS A 409 -2.07 -2.33 6.73
C CYS A 409 -3.30 -1.50 7.12
N ALA A 410 -3.25 -0.17 6.98
CA ALA A 410 -4.38 0.72 7.25
C ALA A 410 -5.57 0.42 6.31
N HIS A 411 -5.32 0.26 5.01
CA HIS A 411 -6.35 -0.14 4.05
C HIS A 411 -6.92 -1.53 4.34
N LEU A 412 -6.06 -2.51 4.65
CA LEU A 412 -6.50 -3.87 5.00
C LEU A 412 -7.32 -3.89 6.29
N ASP A 413 -6.93 -3.09 7.28
CA ASP A 413 -7.68 -2.94 8.53
C ASP A 413 -9.04 -2.28 8.30
N ALA A 414 -9.17 -1.38 7.33
CA ALA A 414 -10.44 -0.84 6.86
C ALA A 414 -11.21 -1.82 5.95
N GLY A 415 -10.62 -2.99 5.60
CA GLY A 415 -11.20 -3.98 4.68
C GLY A 415 -11.09 -3.61 3.20
N ASP A 416 -10.38 -2.54 2.87
CA ASP A 416 -10.12 -2.10 1.52
C ASP A 416 -8.92 -2.83 0.91
N ALA A 417 -9.15 -4.07 0.49
CA ALA A 417 -8.10 -4.88 -0.12
C ALA A 417 -7.59 -4.29 -1.45
N ASP A 418 -8.46 -3.67 -2.24
CA ASP A 418 -8.08 -3.12 -3.54
C ASP A 418 -7.23 -1.85 -3.36
N GLY A 419 -7.56 -0.99 -2.40
CA GLY A 419 -6.75 0.16 -2.00
C GLY A 419 -5.39 -0.21 -1.43
N ALA A 420 -5.28 -1.36 -0.73
CA ALA A 420 -4.02 -1.85 -0.19
C ALA A 420 -3.02 -2.31 -1.25
N LYS A 421 -3.49 -2.80 -2.42
CA LYS A 421 -2.65 -3.49 -3.41
C LYS A 421 -1.45 -2.67 -3.92
N PRO A 422 -1.60 -1.39 -4.34
CA PRO A 422 -0.47 -0.59 -4.81
C PRO A 422 0.64 -0.42 -3.77
N TYR A 423 0.27 -0.34 -2.50
CA TYR A 423 1.20 -0.22 -1.39
C TYR A 423 1.88 -1.55 -1.06
N LEU A 424 1.14 -2.67 -1.11
CA LEU A 424 1.72 -4.01 -0.93
C LEU A 424 2.82 -4.32 -1.94
N ASP A 425 2.70 -3.84 -3.17
CA ASP A 425 3.71 -4.04 -4.21
C ASP A 425 5.05 -3.34 -3.88
N LYS A 426 5.04 -2.36 -2.97
CA LYS A 426 6.20 -1.60 -2.50
C LYS A 426 6.57 -1.89 -1.04
N ALA A 427 5.79 -2.68 -0.31
CA ALA A 427 5.97 -2.94 1.13
C ALA A 427 7.19 -3.82 1.47
N GLY A 428 7.94 -4.27 0.47
CA GLY A 428 9.08 -5.19 0.66
C GLY A 428 8.65 -6.64 0.92
N SER A 429 9.55 -7.43 1.51
CA SER A 429 9.37 -8.89 1.69
C SER A 429 9.50 -9.35 3.15
N GLY A 430 9.47 -8.45 4.10
CA GLY A 430 9.55 -8.75 5.53
C GLY A 430 8.37 -9.57 6.05
N VAL A 431 8.49 -10.06 7.27
CA VAL A 431 7.46 -10.91 7.91
C VAL A 431 6.10 -10.21 7.97
N GLN A 432 6.09 -8.93 8.35
CA GLN A 432 4.86 -8.12 8.40
C GLN A 432 4.26 -7.89 7.00
N ALA A 433 5.09 -7.68 5.97
CA ALA A 433 4.63 -7.52 4.60
C ALA A 433 3.99 -8.81 4.05
N LYS A 434 4.57 -9.97 4.36
CA LYS A 434 3.98 -11.27 4.03
C LYS A 434 2.63 -11.48 4.76
N ASN A 435 2.52 -11.07 6.03
CA ASN A 435 1.26 -11.12 6.76
C ASN A 435 0.20 -10.21 6.12
N ALA A 436 0.57 -8.99 5.74
CA ALA A 436 -0.32 -8.07 5.04
C ALA A 436 -0.76 -8.62 3.68
N LEU A 437 0.14 -9.25 2.93
CA LEU A 437 -0.20 -9.93 1.68
C LEU A 437 -1.15 -11.12 1.90
N ALA A 438 -0.95 -11.88 2.99
CA ALA A 438 -1.86 -12.96 3.36
C ALA A 438 -3.26 -12.42 3.73
N ALA A 439 -3.32 -11.31 4.48
CA ALA A 439 -4.56 -10.63 4.81
C ALA A 439 -5.28 -10.10 3.54
N TYR A 440 -4.53 -9.58 2.57
CA TYR A 440 -5.05 -9.23 1.26
C TYR A 440 -5.73 -10.42 0.56
N TYR A 441 -5.04 -11.55 0.46
CA TYR A 441 -5.62 -12.76 -0.16
C TYR A 441 -6.85 -13.26 0.61
N TYR A 442 -6.82 -13.18 1.93
CA TYR A 442 -7.97 -13.56 2.76
C TYR A 442 -9.19 -12.69 2.50
N LEU A 443 -9.02 -11.36 2.42
CA LEU A 443 -10.10 -10.42 2.10
C LEU A 443 -10.63 -10.62 0.68
N LYS A 444 -9.77 -11.04 -0.27
CA LYS A 444 -10.16 -11.38 -1.65
C LYS A 444 -10.80 -12.78 -1.76
N GLY A 445 -10.94 -13.53 -0.66
CA GLY A 445 -11.52 -14.88 -0.66
C GLY A 445 -10.59 -15.97 -1.22
N CYS A 446 -9.29 -15.70 -1.35
CA CYS A 446 -8.27 -16.65 -1.78
C CYS A 446 -7.71 -17.41 -0.57
N ASP A 447 -8.55 -18.16 0.14
CA ASP A 447 -8.25 -18.76 1.43
C ASP A 447 -7.02 -19.68 1.43
N ASP A 448 -6.82 -20.50 0.40
CA ASP A 448 -5.65 -21.40 0.31
C ASP A 448 -4.32 -20.63 0.28
N LYS A 449 -4.28 -19.54 -0.51
CA LYS A 449 -3.10 -18.67 -0.57
C LYS A 449 -2.86 -17.95 0.75
N ALA A 450 -3.92 -17.43 1.35
CA ALA A 450 -3.86 -16.76 2.64
C ALA A 450 -3.35 -17.71 3.73
N ALA A 451 -3.93 -18.92 3.86
CA ALA A 451 -3.53 -19.91 4.83
C ALA A 451 -2.08 -20.36 4.66
N SER A 452 -1.61 -20.56 3.43
CA SER A 452 -0.22 -20.91 3.14
C SER A 452 0.76 -19.83 3.65
N LEU A 453 0.47 -18.55 3.35
CA LEU A 453 1.31 -17.44 3.80
C LEU A 453 1.22 -17.24 5.32
N PHE A 454 0.03 -17.29 5.91
CA PHE A 454 -0.10 -17.17 7.37
C PHE A 454 0.65 -18.28 8.12
N ARG A 455 0.64 -19.55 7.62
CA ARG A 455 1.45 -20.63 8.23
C ARG A 455 2.95 -20.34 8.16
N GLN A 456 3.42 -19.88 7.00
CA GLN A 456 4.83 -19.50 6.86
C GLN A 456 5.20 -18.42 7.87
N VAL A 457 4.42 -17.34 7.93
CA VAL A 457 4.69 -16.17 8.78
C VAL A 457 4.52 -16.48 10.27
N ALA A 458 3.55 -17.32 10.64
CA ALA A 458 3.39 -17.80 12.01
C ALA A 458 4.60 -18.64 12.44
N GLY A 459 5.17 -19.45 11.54
CA GLY A 459 6.42 -20.18 11.75
C GLY A 459 7.64 -19.26 11.93
N GLU A 460 7.59 -18.04 11.37
CA GLU A 460 8.60 -16.99 11.57
C GLU A 460 8.35 -16.19 12.89
N GLY A 461 7.28 -16.50 13.66
CA GLY A 461 7.03 -16.00 15.01
C GLY A 461 6.11 -14.77 15.09
N LEU A 462 5.38 -14.40 14.03
CA LEU A 462 4.45 -13.26 14.06
C LEU A 462 3.11 -13.65 14.71
N PRO A 463 2.70 -13.03 15.85
CA PRO A 463 1.48 -13.39 16.58
C PRO A 463 0.20 -13.16 15.76
N GLU A 464 0.13 -12.10 14.98
CA GLU A 464 -1.01 -11.75 14.14
C GLU A 464 -1.30 -12.85 13.10
N ALA A 465 -0.24 -13.44 12.52
CA ALA A 465 -0.40 -14.54 11.57
C ALA A 465 -0.95 -15.81 12.24
N ALA A 466 -0.49 -16.13 13.45
CA ALA A 466 -1.04 -17.24 14.22
C ALA A 466 -2.50 -17.04 14.59
N ALA A 467 -2.88 -15.80 15.00
CA ALA A 467 -4.27 -15.44 15.27
C ALA A 467 -5.14 -15.55 14.00
N ASN A 468 -4.63 -15.11 12.86
CA ASN A 468 -5.33 -15.22 11.57
C ASN A 468 -5.61 -16.67 11.17
N LEU A 469 -4.65 -17.57 11.38
CA LEU A 469 -4.84 -19.01 11.15
C LEU A 469 -5.95 -19.60 12.03
N GLY A 470 -6.01 -19.19 13.30
CA GLY A 470 -7.04 -19.66 14.23
C GLY A 470 -8.46 -19.17 13.85
N ASN A 471 -8.57 -18.16 12.99
CA ASN A 471 -9.82 -17.55 12.54
C ASN A 471 -10.25 -18.00 11.13
N MET A 472 -9.49 -18.86 10.48
CA MET A 472 -9.78 -19.44 9.16
C MET A 472 -10.47 -20.79 9.24
#